data_5f809cc9a7875edc2a2fb4a15f16b0cd
#
_entry.id   5f809cc9a7875edc2a2fb4a15f16b0cd
#
_cell.length_a   1.000
_cell.length_b   1.000
_cell.length_c   1.000
_cell.angle_alpha   90.00
_cell.angle_beta   90.00
_cell.angle_gamma   90.00
#
_symmetry.space_group_name_H-M   'P 1'
#
loop_
_entity.id
_entity.type
_entity.pdbx_description
1 polymer ?
#
loop_
_entity_poly.entity_id
_entity_poly.type
_entity_poly.pdbx_seq_one_letter_code
_entity_poly.pdbx_strand_id
1 'polypeptide(L)'
;MSNDIALFQQEVPAYLKKAGQDDLTKSLAGNTGLKRISIRGSVFRMMVNGEEISKNESRAMNIVIINGAAKVSRSFYAGKYVPGETTSPDCWSNDGDKPDVSLEFPQNKTCEGCSQNIKGSGMGNSKACRYSRRIAVTLEEDFGTSLEGEVYQMNLASKSLFGDSVGDNTHPFESYTKYLANN
;
A
#
# COMPACT_ATOMS: atom_id res chain seq x y z
N MET A 1 24.93 -7.51 -33.69
CA MET A 1 24.87 -6.70 -32.46
C MET A 1 23.70 -7.20 -31.64
N SER A 2 23.88 -8.20 -30.80
CA SER A 2 22.86 -8.73 -29.89
C SER A 2 23.47 -9.79 -28.97
N ASN A 3 24.46 -9.43 -28.15
CA ASN A 3 25.06 -10.41 -27.24
C ASN A 3 24.99 -10.04 -25.75
N ASP A 4 24.35 -8.93 -25.39
CA ASP A 4 24.37 -8.46 -23.99
C ASP A 4 23.23 -8.97 -23.12
N ILE A 5 22.22 -9.63 -23.70
CA ILE A 5 21.08 -10.16 -22.93
C ILE A 5 21.32 -11.58 -22.41
N ALA A 6 22.24 -12.32 -23.01
CA ALA A 6 22.50 -13.71 -22.62
C ALA A 6 23.27 -13.86 -21.28
N LEU A 7 23.97 -12.83 -20.82
CA LEU A 7 24.72 -12.84 -19.57
C LEU A 7 23.84 -12.88 -18.31
N PHE A 8 22.61 -12.42 -18.39
CA PHE A 8 21.65 -12.41 -17.25
C PHE A 8 20.79 -13.67 -17.17
N GLN A 9 20.90 -14.60 -18.14
CA GLN A 9 20.15 -15.86 -18.13
C GLN A 9 20.98 -17.06 -17.63
N GLN A 10 22.24 -16.87 -17.23
CA GLN A 10 22.99 -17.94 -16.59
C GLN A 10 22.37 -18.27 -15.23
N GLU A 11 22.02 -19.53 -15.03
CA GLU A 11 21.57 -20.02 -13.72
C GLU A 11 22.60 -19.66 -12.65
N VAL A 12 22.13 -18.88 -11.67
CA VAL A 12 22.97 -18.49 -10.53
C VAL A 12 23.49 -19.77 -9.85
N PRO A 13 24.80 -19.99 -9.77
CA PRO A 13 25.35 -21.18 -9.14
C PRO A 13 24.81 -21.40 -7.73
N ALA A 14 24.65 -22.65 -7.31
CA ALA A 14 24.01 -22.99 -6.04
C ALA A 14 24.70 -22.37 -4.81
N TYR A 15 26.02 -22.13 -4.87
CA TYR A 15 26.74 -21.44 -3.78
C TYR A 15 26.39 -19.95 -3.68
N LEU A 16 26.06 -19.28 -4.80
CA LEU A 16 25.62 -17.89 -4.79
C LEU A 16 24.15 -17.75 -4.32
N LYS A 17 23.32 -18.80 -4.54
CA LYS A 17 21.97 -18.84 -3.98
C LYS A 17 21.98 -18.94 -2.44
N LYS A 18 23.01 -19.57 -1.88
CA LYS A 18 23.23 -19.64 -0.42
C LYS A 18 23.86 -18.37 0.15
N ALA A 19 24.73 -17.69 -0.59
CA ALA A 19 25.40 -16.45 -0.16
C ALA A 19 24.41 -15.34 0.18
N GLY A 20 23.25 -15.28 -0.50
CA GLY A 20 22.19 -14.32 -0.19
C GLY A 20 21.40 -14.57 1.10
N GLN A 21 21.67 -15.69 1.80
CA GLN A 21 20.94 -16.09 3.00
C GLN A 21 21.78 -16.00 4.28
N ASP A 22 23.06 -15.70 4.18
CA ASP A 22 23.93 -15.53 5.33
C ASP A 22 23.65 -14.19 6.07
N ASP A 23 24.02 -14.15 7.34
CA ASP A 23 23.75 -12.98 8.18
C ASP A 23 24.56 -11.75 7.74
N LEU A 24 25.74 -11.95 7.12
CA LEU A 24 26.55 -10.88 6.58
C LEU A 24 25.87 -10.23 5.36
N THR A 25 25.40 -11.04 4.40
CA THR A 25 24.69 -10.53 3.22
C THR A 25 23.40 -9.83 3.63
N LYS A 26 22.65 -10.37 4.59
CA LYS A 26 21.45 -9.71 5.16
C LYS A 26 21.79 -8.39 5.82
N SER A 27 22.90 -8.33 6.56
CA SER A 27 23.39 -7.12 7.21
C SER A 27 23.83 -6.06 6.19
N LEU A 28 24.56 -6.47 5.14
CA LEU A 28 25.04 -5.59 4.08
C LEU A 28 23.94 -5.14 3.10
N ALA A 29 22.95 -5.99 2.86
CA ALA A 29 21.78 -5.64 2.06
C ALA A 29 20.87 -4.61 2.76
N GLY A 30 21.18 -4.30 4.00
CA GLY A 30 20.34 -3.48 4.86
C GLY A 30 19.07 -4.21 5.26
N ASN A 31 18.31 -3.60 6.13
CA ASN A 31 16.99 -4.11 6.52
C ASN A 31 15.98 -3.89 5.39
N THR A 32 16.00 -4.76 4.39
CA THR A 32 15.08 -4.72 3.23
C THR A 32 13.65 -5.12 3.62
N GLY A 33 13.38 -5.25 4.92
CA GLY A 33 12.06 -5.54 5.42
C GLY A 33 11.02 -4.55 4.91
N LEU A 34 9.84 -5.02 4.59
CA LEU A 34 8.73 -4.17 4.14
C LEU A 34 8.38 -3.16 5.24
N LYS A 35 8.79 -1.91 5.04
CA LYS A 35 8.44 -0.79 5.89
C LYS A 35 7.08 -0.25 5.48
N ARG A 36 6.20 -0.09 6.44
CA ARG A 36 4.82 0.31 6.18
C ARG A 36 4.31 1.27 7.25
N ILE A 37 3.56 2.29 6.82
CA ILE A 37 2.75 3.11 7.73
C ILE A 37 1.31 2.59 7.69
N SER A 38 0.82 2.12 8.82
CA SER A 38 -0.56 1.68 9.03
C SER A 38 -1.33 2.74 9.80
N ILE A 39 -2.53 3.08 9.32
CA ILE A 39 -3.39 4.07 9.97
C ILE A 39 -4.57 3.33 10.61
N ARG A 40 -4.68 3.39 11.93
CA ARG A 40 -5.78 2.79 12.69
C ARG A 40 -6.21 3.73 13.81
N GLY A 41 -7.48 4.08 13.86
CA GLY A 41 -8.02 4.96 14.91
C GLY A 41 -7.36 6.34 14.95
N SER A 42 -7.01 6.90 13.79
CA SER A 42 -6.28 8.18 13.66
C SER A 42 -4.85 8.16 14.24
N VAL A 43 -4.28 6.97 14.47
CA VAL A 43 -2.89 6.77 14.88
C VAL A 43 -2.11 6.22 13.71
N PHE A 44 -0.97 6.83 13.42
CA PHE A 44 -0.01 6.34 12.42
C PHE A 44 0.96 5.38 13.10
N ARG A 45 1.05 4.15 12.62
CA ARG A 45 1.91 3.10 13.16
C ARG A 45 2.97 2.72 12.15
N MET A 46 4.22 2.90 12.48
CA MET A 46 5.33 2.45 11.66
C MET A 46 5.60 0.98 11.91
N MET A 47 5.51 0.21 10.84
CA MET A 47 5.63 -1.24 10.88
C MET A 47 6.85 -1.65 10.05
N VAL A 48 7.65 -2.57 10.58
CA VAL A 48 8.73 -3.22 9.84
C VAL A 48 8.54 -4.73 9.99
N ASN A 49 8.47 -5.44 8.87
CA ASN A 49 8.21 -6.89 8.84
C ASN A 49 6.95 -7.34 9.60
N GLY A 50 5.97 -6.47 9.73
CA GLY A 50 4.73 -6.75 10.45
C GLY A 50 4.74 -6.36 11.93
N GLU A 51 5.89 -6.00 12.48
CA GLU A 51 6.02 -5.53 13.86
C GLU A 51 5.90 -4.00 13.95
N GLU A 52 5.20 -3.50 14.96
CA GLU A 52 5.11 -2.06 15.25
C GLU A 52 6.39 -1.60 15.94
N ILE A 53 7.14 -0.72 15.27
CA ILE A 53 8.39 -0.16 15.81
C ILE A 53 8.18 1.21 16.45
N SER A 54 7.17 1.96 16.01
CA SER A 54 6.90 3.31 16.48
C SER A 54 5.45 3.69 16.16
N LYS A 55 4.91 4.67 16.88
CA LYS A 55 3.57 5.23 16.61
C LYS A 55 3.58 6.75 16.74
N ASN A 56 2.75 7.42 15.93
CA ASN A 56 2.47 8.83 16.02
C ASN A 56 0.97 9.02 16.29
N GLU A 57 0.63 9.61 17.43
CA GLU A 57 -0.74 9.85 17.91
C GLU A 57 -1.22 11.29 17.67
N SER A 58 -0.42 12.14 17.04
CA SER A 58 -0.74 13.56 16.84
C SER A 58 -1.81 13.83 15.78
N ARG A 59 -2.38 12.77 15.18
CA ARG A 59 -3.41 12.83 14.12
C ARG A 59 -2.96 13.49 12.82
N ALA A 60 -1.74 13.95 12.74
CA ALA A 60 -1.10 14.52 11.56
C ALA A 60 0.32 13.96 11.42
N MET A 61 0.78 13.80 10.20
CA MET A 61 2.13 13.35 9.87
C MET A 61 2.56 14.02 8.57
N ASN A 62 3.71 14.65 8.60
CA ASN A 62 4.30 15.24 7.42
C ASN A 62 5.02 14.17 6.61
N ILE A 63 4.63 14.01 5.38
CA ILE A 63 5.19 13.00 4.47
C ILE A 63 5.48 13.63 3.10
N VAL A 64 6.47 13.07 2.43
CA VAL A 64 6.72 13.33 1.01
C VAL A 64 6.33 12.10 0.21
N ILE A 65 5.44 12.28 -0.75
CA ILE A 65 5.01 11.21 -1.64
C ILE A 65 6.04 11.05 -2.74
N ILE A 66 6.68 9.89 -2.79
CA ILE A 66 7.70 9.56 -3.78
C ILE A 66 7.07 8.96 -5.03
N ASN A 67 6.10 8.07 -4.83
CA ASN A 67 5.43 7.35 -5.91
C ASN A 67 4.05 6.87 -5.46
N GLY A 68 3.22 6.45 -6.42
CA GLY A 68 1.91 5.89 -6.13
C GLY A 68 1.47 4.89 -7.19
N ALA A 69 0.66 3.91 -6.77
CA ALA A 69 0.07 2.99 -7.70
C ALA A 69 -0.81 3.75 -8.71
N ALA A 70 -0.66 3.45 -10.00
CA ALA A 70 -1.40 4.12 -11.08
C ALA A 70 -2.92 3.90 -10.95
N LYS A 71 -3.32 2.71 -10.50
CA LYS A 71 -4.72 2.34 -10.31
C LYS A 71 -5.05 2.17 -8.82
N VAL A 72 -6.33 2.29 -8.48
CA VAL A 72 -6.84 1.98 -7.14
C VAL A 72 -6.95 0.48 -6.96
N SER A 73 -6.57 -0.01 -5.79
CA SER A 73 -6.81 -1.38 -5.37
C SER A 73 -8.20 -1.49 -4.74
N ARG A 74 -8.71 -2.71 -4.67
CA ARG A 74 -9.98 -3.01 -4.00
C ARG A 74 -9.79 -4.17 -3.03
N SER A 75 -10.56 -4.15 -1.94
CA SER A 75 -10.61 -5.25 -0.98
C SER A 75 -12.01 -5.41 -0.40
N PHE A 76 -12.42 -6.64 -0.25
CA PHE A 76 -13.69 -7.04 0.36
C PHE A 76 -13.43 -8.00 1.50
N TYR A 77 -14.12 -7.78 2.60
CA TYR A 77 -14.12 -8.64 3.80
C TYR A 77 -15.57 -9.01 4.10
N ALA A 78 -15.88 -10.29 4.11
CA ALA A 78 -17.21 -10.80 4.46
C ALA A 78 -17.45 -10.77 5.96
N GLY A 79 -16.39 -11.01 6.75
CA GLY A 79 -16.45 -11.00 8.21
C GLY A 79 -16.51 -9.59 8.81
N LYS A 80 -16.98 -9.52 10.05
CA LYS A 80 -16.90 -8.28 10.85
C LYS A 80 -15.46 -8.04 11.30
N TYR A 81 -15.07 -6.78 11.33
CA TYR A 81 -13.78 -6.39 11.89
C TYR A 81 -13.69 -6.74 13.37
N VAL A 82 -12.68 -7.50 13.75
CA VAL A 82 -12.32 -7.79 15.14
C VAL A 82 -11.05 -7.03 15.48
N PRO A 83 -11.06 -6.15 16.48
CA PRO A 83 -9.88 -5.40 16.89
C PRO A 83 -8.76 -6.35 17.33
N GLY A 84 -7.55 -6.14 16.79
CA GLY A 84 -6.38 -6.97 17.12
C GLY A 84 -6.16 -8.17 16.21
N GLU A 85 -7.17 -8.60 15.46
CA GLU A 85 -7.02 -9.66 14.47
C GLU A 85 -6.59 -9.12 13.11
N THR A 86 -5.67 -9.83 12.46
CA THR A 86 -5.26 -9.56 11.09
C THR A 86 -5.79 -10.68 10.20
N THR A 87 -6.84 -10.37 9.44
CA THR A 87 -7.43 -11.30 8.47
C THR A 87 -7.12 -10.85 7.05
N SER A 88 -6.90 -11.80 6.16
CA SER A 88 -6.81 -11.52 4.73
C SER A 88 -8.19 -11.18 4.19
N PRO A 89 -8.28 -10.31 3.16
CA PRO A 89 -9.55 -10.06 2.48
C PRO A 89 -10.05 -11.33 1.78
N ASP A 90 -11.36 -11.52 1.76
CA ASP A 90 -12.02 -12.62 1.04
C ASP A 90 -11.96 -12.42 -0.49
N CYS A 91 -11.84 -11.18 -0.93
CA CYS A 91 -11.62 -10.85 -2.32
C CYS A 91 -10.81 -9.55 -2.43
N TRP A 92 -9.83 -9.52 -3.32
CA TRP A 92 -9.07 -8.30 -3.59
C TRP A 92 -8.71 -8.15 -5.07
N SER A 93 -8.35 -6.93 -5.44
CA SER A 93 -7.87 -6.58 -6.75
C SER A 93 -6.77 -5.52 -6.62
N ASN A 94 -5.64 -5.75 -7.27
CA ASN A 94 -4.52 -4.81 -7.24
C ASN A 94 -4.70 -3.64 -8.21
N ASP A 95 -5.48 -3.83 -9.28
CA ASP A 95 -5.75 -2.84 -10.32
C ASP A 95 -7.17 -2.27 -10.29
N GLY A 96 -8.04 -2.82 -9.43
CA GLY A 96 -9.43 -2.42 -9.31
C GLY A 96 -10.36 -2.91 -10.43
N ASP A 97 -9.84 -3.61 -11.44
CA ASP A 97 -10.61 -4.04 -12.61
C ASP A 97 -11.03 -5.51 -12.49
N LYS A 98 -10.10 -6.38 -12.06
CA LYS A 98 -10.33 -7.81 -11.92
C LYS A 98 -9.82 -8.31 -10.56
N PRO A 99 -10.47 -9.35 -9.99
CA PRO A 99 -9.92 -10.04 -8.83
C PRO A 99 -8.52 -10.56 -9.11
N ASP A 100 -7.71 -10.65 -8.05
CA ASP A 100 -6.37 -11.21 -8.14
C ASP A 100 -6.43 -12.67 -8.57
N VAL A 101 -5.50 -13.08 -9.42
CA VAL A 101 -5.44 -14.43 -10.01
C VAL A 101 -5.17 -15.53 -8.98
N SER A 102 -4.64 -15.18 -7.83
CA SER A 102 -4.39 -16.11 -6.73
C SER A 102 -5.64 -16.49 -5.93
N LEU A 103 -6.77 -15.79 -6.18
CA LEU A 103 -8.04 -16.08 -5.51
C LEU A 103 -8.69 -17.33 -6.10
N GLU A 104 -8.91 -18.33 -5.26
CA GLU A 104 -9.63 -19.55 -5.63
C GLU A 104 -11.12 -19.28 -5.84
N PHE A 105 -11.72 -18.43 -4.99
CA PHE A 105 -13.15 -18.10 -5.01
C PHE A 105 -13.38 -16.58 -5.04
N PRO A 106 -13.18 -15.92 -6.19
CA PRO A 106 -13.44 -14.49 -6.29
C PRO A 106 -14.95 -14.21 -6.24
N GLN A 107 -15.35 -13.07 -5.69
CA GLN A 107 -16.76 -12.67 -5.56
C GLN A 107 -17.45 -12.46 -6.93
N ASN A 108 -16.70 -12.13 -7.97
CA ASN A 108 -17.15 -12.00 -9.35
C ASN A 108 -15.95 -12.12 -10.30
N LYS A 109 -16.19 -12.32 -11.60
CA LYS A 109 -15.14 -12.36 -12.64
C LYS A 109 -14.49 -10.99 -12.88
N THR A 110 -15.22 -9.91 -12.65
CA THR A 110 -14.77 -8.51 -12.78
C THR A 110 -15.21 -7.70 -11.58
N CYS A 111 -14.47 -6.65 -11.26
CA CYS A 111 -14.83 -5.73 -10.17
C CYS A 111 -15.99 -4.81 -10.56
N GLU A 112 -16.13 -4.51 -11.86
CA GLU A 112 -17.30 -3.83 -12.40
C GLU A 112 -18.50 -4.78 -12.39
N GLY A 113 -19.66 -4.28 -11.94
CA GLY A 113 -20.88 -5.10 -11.82
C GLY A 113 -20.87 -6.13 -10.68
N CYS A 114 -19.79 -6.21 -9.88
CA CYS A 114 -19.76 -7.06 -8.70
C CYS A 114 -20.77 -6.59 -7.64
N SER A 115 -21.54 -7.52 -7.05
CA SER A 115 -22.54 -7.22 -6.01
C SER A 115 -21.96 -6.49 -4.81
N GLN A 116 -20.70 -6.78 -4.45
CA GLN A 116 -20.00 -6.14 -3.33
C GLN A 116 -19.54 -4.70 -3.67
N ASN A 117 -19.58 -4.31 -4.93
CA ASN A 117 -19.20 -2.97 -5.40
C ASN A 117 -20.41 -2.05 -5.63
N ILE A 118 -21.61 -2.48 -5.27
CA ILE A 118 -22.83 -1.69 -5.40
C ILE A 118 -23.05 -0.83 -4.15
N LYS A 119 -23.55 0.39 -4.32
CA LYS A 119 -23.91 1.28 -3.22
C LYS A 119 -24.99 0.61 -2.36
N GLY A 120 -24.80 0.57 -1.06
CA GLY A 120 -25.69 -0.14 -0.13
C GLY A 120 -25.31 -1.60 0.14
N SER A 121 -24.30 -2.15 -0.54
CA SER A 121 -23.81 -3.51 -0.25
C SER A 121 -23.03 -3.60 1.07
N GLY A 122 -22.53 -2.46 1.57
CA GLY A 122 -21.85 -2.37 2.85
C GLY A 122 -22.72 -1.80 3.95
N MET A 123 -22.11 -1.30 5.01
CA MET A 123 -22.83 -0.69 6.11
C MET A 123 -23.48 0.63 5.68
N GLY A 124 -24.78 0.78 5.87
CA GLY A 124 -25.54 1.94 5.43
C GLY A 124 -25.52 2.07 3.91
N ASN A 125 -25.18 3.26 3.42
CA ASN A 125 -25.13 3.56 1.98
C ASN A 125 -23.75 3.34 1.36
N SER A 126 -22.84 2.63 2.06
CA SER A 126 -21.49 2.37 1.59
C SER A 126 -21.42 1.13 0.68
N LYS A 127 -20.29 0.95 0.01
CA LYS A 127 -19.95 -0.30 -0.71
C LYS A 127 -19.21 -1.23 0.24
N ALA A 128 -19.51 -2.53 0.19
CA ALA A 128 -18.78 -3.54 0.96
C ALA A 128 -17.35 -3.69 0.45
N CYS A 129 -17.15 -3.67 -0.88
CA CYS A 129 -15.83 -3.64 -1.50
C CYS A 129 -15.26 -2.22 -1.42
N ARG A 130 -14.12 -2.07 -0.76
CA ARG A 130 -13.50 -0.78 -0.45
C ARG A 130 -12.36 -0.47 -1.38
N TYR A 131 -12.24 0.79 -1.75
CA TYR A 131 -11.10 1.30 -2.50
C TYR A 131 -9.95 1.65 -1.57
N SER A 132 -8.74 1.40 -2.04
CA SER A 132 -7.51 1.93 -1.44
C SER A 132 -6.50 2.23 -2.54
N ARG A 133 -5.51 3.06 -2.24
CA ARG A 133 -4.37 3.29 -3.14
C ARG A 133 -3.08 3.16 -2.35
N ARG A 134 -2.16 2.36 -2.87
CA ARG A 134 -0.82 2.25 -2.32
C ARG A 134 0.03 3.42 -2.81
N ILE A 135 0.72 4.04 -1.87
CA ILE A 135 1.72 5.07 -2.13
C ILE A 135 3.02 4.72 -1.42
N ALA A 136 4.11 5.16 -2.00
CA ALA A 136 5.43 5.14 -1.39
C ALA A 136 5.72 6.54 -0.86
N VAL A 137 6.08 6.62 0.40
CA VAL A 137 6.32 7.89 1.10
C VAL A 137 7.61 7.81 1.89
N THR A 138 8.20 8.97 2.15
CA THR A 138 9.23 9.16 3.17
C THR A 138 8.74 10.21 4.18
N LEU A 139 9.29 10.19 5.38
CA LEU A 139 8.96 11.19 6.40
C LEU A 139 9.73 12.48 6.11
N GLU A 140 9.09 13.64 6.31
CA GLU A 140 9.76 14.93 6.15
C GLU A 140 10.94 15.06 7.12
N GLU A 141 10.80 14.56 8.35
CA GLU A 141 11.82 14.60 9.39
C GLU A 141 13.08 13.77 9.08
N ASP A 142 12.99 12.83 8.13
CA ASP A 142 14.12 11.99 7.72
C ASP A 142 15.07 12.69 6.75
N PHE A 143 14.63 13.79 6.11
CA PHE A 143 15.45 14.54 5.17
C PHE A 143 16.67 15.18 5.86
N GLY A 144 17.83 15.00 5.26
CA GLY A 144 19.10 15.49 5.79
C GLY A 144 19.64 14.71 6.99
N THR A 145 19.02 13.57 7.33
CA THR A 145 19.46 12.65 8.38
C THR A 145 20.07 11.38 7.78
N SER A 146 20.58 10.49 8.64
CA SER A 146 21.02 9.15 8.21
C SER A 146 19.89 8.24 7.71
N LEU A 147 18.63 8.64 7.94
CA LEU A 147 17.42 7.95 7.48
C LEU A 147 16.92 8.50 6.13
N GLU A 148 17.62 9.45 5.52
CA GLU A 148 17.28 9.93 4.20
C GLU A 148 17.25 8.78 3.19
N GLY A 149 16.15 8.67 2.45
CA GLY A 149 15.90 7.56 1.53
C GLY A 149 15.14 6.38 2.14
N GLU A 150 14.81 6.40 3.43
CA GLU A 150 13.88 5.45 4.02
C GLU A 150 12.49 5.59 3.40
N VAL A 151 12.02 4.50 2.80
CA VAL A 151 10.74 4.48 2.06
C VAL A 151 9.74 3.57 2.77
N TYR A 152 8.57 4.12 3.03
CA TYR A 152 7.44 3.41 3.63
C TYR A 152 6.32 3.22 2.62
N GLN A 153 5.69 2.06 2.64
CA GLN A 153 4.43 1.84 1.94
C GLN A 153 3.27 2.31 2.81
N MET A 154 2.34 3.05 2.24
CA MET A 154 1.12 3.50 2.90
C MET A 154 -0.10 3.20 2.03
N ASN A 155 -1.21 2.81 2.64
CA ASN A 155 -2.46 2.59 1.96
C ASN A 155 -3.44 3.70 2.32
N LEU A 156 -3.80 4.52 1.34
CA LEU A 156 -4.84 5.54 1.48
C LEU A 156 -6.22 4.89 1.32
N ALA A 157 -7.07 5.09 2.31
CA ALA A 157 -8.46 4.62 2.26
C ALA A 157 -9.33 5.51 1.37
N SER A 158 -10.51 5.01 0.98
CA SER A 158 -11.44 5.71 0.08
C SER A 158 -11.72 7.16 0.46
N LYS A 159 -11.93 7.44 1.75
CA LYS A 159 -12.19 8.82 2.23
C LYS A 159 -11.01 9.77 2.06
N SER A 160 -9.78 9.24 2.13
CA SER A 160 -8.57 10.03 1.88
C SER A 160 -8.25 10.18 0.40
N LEU A 161 -8.87 9.36 -0.45
CA LEU A 161 -8.67 9.40 -1.91
C LEU A 161 -9.67 10.31 -2.60
N PHE A 162 -10.95 10.18 -2.25
CA PHE A 162 -12.08 10.76 -2.97
C PHE A 162 -12.93 11.60 -2.03
N GLY A 163 -13.56 12.61 -2.59
CA GLY A 163 -14.47 13.49 -1.89
C GLY A 163 -14.21 14.95 -2.21
N ASP A 164 -14.90 15.81 -1.50
CA ASP A 164 -14.75 17.25 -1.62
C ASP A 164 -13.71 17.76 -0.62
N SER A 165 -13.04 18.83 -0.99
CA SER A 165 -12.14 19.55 -0.09
C SER A 165 -12.92 20.20 1.04
N VAL A 166 -12.35 20.21 2.24
CA VAL A 166 -12.95 20.83 3.42
C VAL A 166 -12.08 22.02 3.83
N GLY A 167 -12.56 23.22 3.52
CA GLY A 167 -11.77 24.44 3.70
C GLY A 167 -10.56 24.50 2.76
N ASP A 168 -9.66 25.43 3.05
CA ASP A 168 -8.54 25.74 2.16
C ASP A 168 -7.35 24.78 2.26
N ASN A 169 -7.28 24.00 3.35
CA ASN A 169 -6.10 23.20 3.67
C ASN A 169 -6.37 21.70 3.84
N THR A 170 -7.60 21.24 3.55
CA THR A 170 -7.93 19.82 3.70
C THR A 170 -8.52 19.28 2.41
N HIS A 171 -7.69 18.53 1.69
CA HIS A 171 -8.03 17.99 0.39
C HIS A 171 -7.90 16.46 0.38
N PRO A 172 -8.86 15.72 -0.18
CA PRO A 172 -8.64 14.35 -0.59
C PRO A 172 -7.51 14.27 -1.62
N PHE A 173 -6.80 13.16 -1.65
CA PHE A 173 -5.60 13.00 -2.48
C PHE A 173 -5.84 13.31 -3.97
N GLU A 174 -6.98 12.89 -4.52
CA GLU A 174 -7.32 13.17 -5.92
C GLU A 174 -7.56 14.69 -6.18
N SER A 175 -8.23 15.36 -5.26
CA SER A 175 -8.45 16.81 -5.35
C SER A 175 -7.15 17.58 -5.23
N TYR A 176 -6.27 17.15 -4.33
CA TYR A 176 -4.94 17.74 -4.14
C TYR A 176 -4.06 17.58 -5.39
N THR A 177 -4.03 16.40 -5.98
CA THR A 177 -3.24 16.16 -7.21
C THR A 177 -3.76 16.98 -8.38
N LYS A 178 -5.08 17.17 -8.51
CA LYS A 178 -5.67 18.06 -9.52
C LYS A 178 -5.30 19.53 -9.26
N TYR A 179 -5.31 19.95 -8.01
CA TYR A 179 -4.87 21.30 -7.62
C TYR A 179 -3.40 21.54 -8.02
N LEU A 180 -2.49 20.60 -7.69
CA LEU A 180 -1.08 20.70 -8.07
C LEU A 180 -0.85 20.71 -9.59
N ALA A 181 -1.66 19.99 -10.35
CA ALA A 181 -1.52 19.91 -11.80
C ALA A 181 -1.99 21.19 -12.52
N ASN A 182 -2.81 22.03 -11.85
CA ASN A 182 -3.40 23.24 -12.42
C ASN A 182 -2.72 24.54 -11.94
N ASN A 183 -1.80 24.44 -11.00
CA ASN A 183 -1.00 25.56 -10.45
C ASN A 183 0.49 25.29 -10.57
#